data_dbee92cc668b2ba7d11f45fccf992ac5
#
_entry.id   dbee92cc668b2ba7d11f45fccf992ac5
#
_cell.length_a   1.000
_cell.length_b   1.000
_cell.length_c   1.000
_cell.angle_alpha   90.00
_cell.angle_beta   90.00
_cell.angle_gamma   90.00
#
_symmetry.space_group_name_H-M   'P 1'
#
loop_
_entity.id
_entity.type
_entity.pdbx_description
1 polymer ?
#
loop_
_entity_poly.entity_id
_entity_poly.type
_entity_poly.pdbx_seq_one_letter_code
_entity_poly.pdbx_strand_id
1 'polypeptide(L)'
;MATGPGGVTSHGGCTEDDDDIKVAALNALQQMDPEKAGPVLKRVLARRDTQSVCLRRKAIFLLAQQGAEGAEPTLLDAARHDPDPEVREQAVFWLSQVGTDASVAALDSILRTTKDPDLMEKAVFALSQQGSDRSIQALRAYAERSDVSEEGREKAIFWLGQTGTSENIAFLRGLYGRLRGEELKKKVLFSLAQTGSKENARWLAGVARNQQEAPELRKQALFWAEQCDLPTSEFASLYGSTADRAMREQVIFVLSQRGDKAAADKLFEIAKSDPDKELRKKALFWLGQMDDPRVAEVLQDILEH
;
A
#
# COMPACT_ATOMS: atom_id res chain seq x y z
N MET A 1 -45.96 -6.52 13.81
CA MET A 1 -45.58 -5.37 12.96
C MET A 1 -44.13 -5.06 13.24
N ALA A 2 -43.28 -5.47 12.34
CA ALA A 2 -41.88 -5.02 12.36
C ALA A 2 -41.35 -5.21 10.95
N THR A 3 -41.23 -4.13 10.24
CA THR A 3 -40.62 -4.00 8.95
C THR A 3 -39.14 -3.74 9.13
N GLY A 4 -38.27 -4.66 8.72
CA GLY A 4 -36.87 -4.40 8.54
C GLY A 4 -36.60 -3.98 7.10
N PRO A 5 -35.82 -2.95 6.85
CA PRO A 5 -35.28 -2.70 5.53
C PRO A 5 -33.78 -3.00 5.50
N GLY A 6 -33.42 -4.14 5.01
CA GLY A 6 -32.09 -4.39 4.51
C GLY A 6 -32.04 -4.10 3.02
N GLY A 7 -31.92 -2.86 2.62
CA GLY A 7 -31.66 -2.46 1.26
C GLY A 7 -30.23 -2.83 0.88
N VAL A 8 -30.04 -3.96 0.23
CA VAL A 8 -28.84 -4.25 -0.57
C VAL A 8 -28.93 -3.36 -1.80
N THR A 9 -28.10 -2.33 -1.88
CA THR A 9 -27.91 -1.54 -3.10
C THR A 9 -27.31 -2.44 -4.15
N SER A 10 -28.15 -2.93 -5.06
CA SER A 10 -27.74 -3.65 -6.27
C SER A 10 -26.98 -2.67 -7.17
N HIS A 11 -25.67 -2.77 -7.20
CA HIS A 11 -24.85 -2.13 -8.21
C HIS A 11 -25.07 -2.86 -9.53
N GLY A 12 -25.69 -2.17 -10.52
CA GLY A 12 -25.88 -2.59 -11.89
C GLY A 12 -26.69 -3.88 -12.03
N GLY A 13 -28.01 -3.77 -12.18
CA GLY A 13 -29.02 -4.83 -12.17
C GLY A 13 -28.85 -5.96 -13.19
N CYS A 14 -27.86 -6.83 -12.97
CA CYS A 14 -27.87 -8.17 -13.53
C CYS A 14 -28.64 -9.05 -12.56
N THR A 15 -29.95 -9.14 -12.72
CA THR A 15 -30.69 -10.26 -12.16
C THR A 15 -30.25 -11.50 -12.95
N GLU A 16 -29.64 -12.46 -12.27
CA GLU A 16 -29.52 -13.82 -12.79
C GLU A 16 -30.92 -14.42 -12.75
N ASP A 17 -31.79 -13.96 -13.64
CA ASP A 17 -33.01 -14.65 -13.90
C ASP A 17 -32.62 -15.88 -14.75
N ASP A 18 -32.65 -17.06 -14.11
CA ASP A 18 -32.39 -18.34 -14.79
C ASP A 18 -33.34 -18.58 -15.96
N ASP A 19 -34.38 -17.77 -16.09
CA ASP A 19 -35.36 -17.81 -17.18
C ASP A 19 -34.91 -17.06 -18.45
N ASP A 20 -33.81 -16.31 -18.44
CA ASP A 20 -33.29 -15.70 -19.67
C ASP A 20 -32.59 -16.77 -20.54
N ILE A 21 -33.22 -17.07 -21.68
CA ILE A 21 -32.71 -18.02 -22.69
C ILE A 21 -31.25 -17.71 -23.07
N LYS A 22 -30.83 -16.44 -23.05
CA LYS A 22 -29.46 -16.04 -23.39
C LYS A 22 -28.47 -16.46 -22.28
N VAL A 23 -28.88 -16.34 -21.01
CA VAL A 23 -28.07 -16.80 -19.87
C VAL A 23 -27.97 -18.32 -19.88
N ALA A 24 -29.08 -19.01 -20.14
CA ALA A 24 -29.08 -20.46 -20.32
C ALA A 24 -28.17 -20.91 -21.47
N ALA A 25 -28.18 -20.20 -22.60
CA ALA A 25 -27.26 -20.46 -23.70
C ALA A 25 -25.80 -20.30 -23.34
N LEU A 26 -25.45 -19.25 -22.55
CA LEU A 26 -24.09 -19.07 -22.02
C LEU A 26 -23.69 -20.20 -21.05
N ASN A 27 -24.62 -20.65 -20.19
CA ASN A 27 -24.36 -21.79 -19.30
C ASN A 27 -24.11 -23.08 -20.10
N ALA A 28 -24.83 -23.28 -21.21
CA ALA A 28 -24.57 -24.41 -22.10
C ALA A 28 -23.15 -24.34 -22.72
N LEU A 29 -22.64 -23.16 -23.04
CA LEU A 29 -21.27 -22.99 -23.55
C LEU A 29 -20.21 -23.44 -22.54
N GLN A 30 -20.50 -23.39 -21.25
CA GLN A 30 -19.60 -23.87 -20.20
C GLN A 30 -19.30 -25.36 -20.28
N GLN A 31 -20.27 -26.12 -20.79
CA GLN A 31 -20.17 -27.58 -20.95
C GLN A 31 -19.58 -27.99 -22.31
N MET A 32 -19.30 -27.02 -23.15
CA MET A 32 -18.77 -27.29 -24.50
C MET A 32 -17.24 -27.27 -24.48
N ASP A 33 -16.68 -27.89 -25.51
CA ASP A 33 -15.26 -27.81 -25.82
C ASP A 33 -14.82 -26.33 -25.94
N PRO A 34 -13.75 -25.91 -25.24
CA PRO A 34 -13.24 -24.54 -25.29
C PRO A 34 -12.97 -24.01 -26.70
N GLU A 35 -12.51 -24.87 -27.61
CA GLU A 35 -12.26 -24.48 -29.01
C GLU A 35 -13.54 -24.05 -29.73
N LYS A 36 -14.67 -24.62 -29.35
CA LYS A 36 -15.99 -24.31 -29.95
C LYS A 36 -16.68 -23.15 -29.21
N ALA A 37 -16.58 -23.13 -27.89
CA ALA A 37 -17.21 -22.11 -27.06
C ALA A 37 -16.48 -20.73 -27.20
N GLY A 38 -15.16 -20.71 -27.25
CA GLY A 38 -14.34 -19.51 -27.32
C GLY A 38 -14.76 -18.49 -28.39
N PRO A 39 -14.95 -18.90 -29.67
CA PRO A 39 -15.41 -17.97 -30.72
C PRO A 39 -16.79 -17.37 -30.47
N VAL A 40 -17.69 -18.11 -29.78
CA VAL A 40 -19.03 -17.61 -29.44
C VAL A 40 -18.91 -16.56 -28.31
N LEU A 41 -18.14 -16.86 -27.24
CA LEU A 41 -17.89 -15.95 -26.12
C LEU A 41 -17.24 -14.64 -26.60
N LYS A 42 -16.25 -14.73 -27.50
CA LYS A 42 -15.63 -13.54 -28.13
C LYS A 42 -16.65 -12.69 -28.88
N ARG A 43 -17.60 -13.28 -29.58
CA ARG A 43 -18.69 -12.53 -30.25
C ARG A 43 -19.64 -11.86 -29.26
N VAL A 44 -19.93 -12.50 -28.13
CA VAL A 44 -20.73 -11.88 -27.05
C VAL A 44 -20.03 -10.68 -26.51
N LEU A 45 -18.72 -10.77 -26.23
CA LEU A 45 -17.90 -9.67 -25.72
C LEU A 45 -17.78 -8.51 -26.72
N ALA A 46 -17.83 -8.78 -28.00
CA ALA A 46 -17.82 -7.75 -29.04
C ALA A 46 -19.11 -6.91 -29.10
N ARG A 47 -20.20 -7.34 -28.43
CA ARG A 47 -21.47 -6.61 -28.38
C ARG A 47 -21.41 -5.54 -27.29
N ARG A 48 -21.09 -4.33 -27.64
CA ARG A 48 -20.89 -3.24 -26.65
C ARG A 48 -22.17 -2.41 -26.38
N ASP A 49 -23.33 -3.02 -26.52
CA ASP A 49 -24.61 -2.40 -26.18
C ASP A 49 -24.93 -2.53 -24.68
N THR A 50 -25.77 -1.62 -24.17
CA THR A 50 -26.16 -1.58 -22.75
C THR A 50 -27.00 -2.78 -22.30
N GLN A 51 -27.72 -3.42 -23.23
CA GLN A 51 -28.58 -4.59 -22.91
C GLN A 51 -27.80 -5.89 -22.77
N SER A 52 -26.56 -5.94 -23.26
CA SER A 52 -25.70 -7.11 -23.21
C SER A 52 -24.66 -7.09 -22.08
N VAL A 53 -24.70 -6.12 -21.13
CA VAL A 53 -23.75 -6.00 -20.04
C VAL A 53 -23.62 -7.30 -19.25
N CYS A 54 -24.74 -7.86 -18.78
CA CYS A 54 -24.75 -9.09 -18.00
C CYS A 54 -24.21 -10.29 -18.79
N LEU A 55 -24.54 -10.37 -20.07
CA LEU A 55 -24.02 -11.41 -20.93
C LEU A 55 -22.51 -11.28 -21.14
N ARG A 56 -22.00 -10.04 -21.27
CA ARG A 56 -20.56 -9.80 -21.40
C ARG A 56 -19.82 -10.15 -20.10
N ARG A 57 -20.35 -9.77 -18.93
CA ARG A 57 -19.77 -10.15 -17.63
C ARG A 57 -19.66 -11.66 -17.49
N LYS A 58 -20.71 -12.40 -17.82
CA LYS A 58 -20.69 -13.86 -17.80
C LYS A 58 -19.77 -14.46 -18.85
N ALA A 59 -19.71 -13.86 -20.04
CA ALA A 59 -18.79 -14.32 -21.09
C ALA A 59 -17.33 -14.14 -20.72
N ILE A 60 -16.95 -13.06 -20.01
CA ILE A 60 -15.59 -12.87 -19.46
C ILE A 60 -15.25 -14.02 -18.51
N PHE A 61 -16.14 -14.31 -17.54
CA PHE A 61 -15.95 -15.39 -16.58
C PHE A 61 -15.74 -16.73 -17.29
N LEU A 62 -16.62 -17.08 -18.22
CA LEU A 62 -16.55 -18.36 -18.95
C LEU A 62 -15.29 -18.46 -19.81
N LEU A 63 -14.91 -17.38 -20.49
CA LEU A 63 -13.71 -17.34 -21.32
C LEU A 63 -12.44 -17.57 -20.49
N ALA A 64 -12.36 -16.93 -19.33
CA ALA A 64 -11.23 -17.09 -18.41
C ALA A 64 -11.18 -18.49 -17.79
N GLN A 65 -12.33 -19.02 -17.36
CA GLN A 65 -12.42 -20.32 -16.71
C GLN A 65 -12.09 -21.49 -17.65
N GLN A 66 -12.43 -21.36 -18.93
CA GLN A 66 -12.12 -22.39 -19.92
C GLN A 66 -10.63 -22.45 -20.29
N GLY A 67 -9.81 -21.47 -19.84
CA GLY A 67 -8.40 -21.41 -20.21
C GLY A 67 -8.16 -21.32 -21.72
N ALA A 68 -9.13 -20.77 -22.45
CA ALA A 68 -9.11 -20.73 -23.90
C ALA A 68 -7.84 -20.06 -24.40
N GLU A 69 -7.10 -20.77 -25.24
CA GLU A 69 -5.90 -20.23 -25.88
C GLU A 69 -6.23 -18.89 -26.57
N GLY A 70 -5.50 -17.82 -26.24
CA GLY A 70 -5.79 -16.49 -26.74
C GLY A 70 -6.97 -15.77 -26.05
N ALA A 71 -7.30 -16.11 -24.80
CA ALA A 71 -8.26 -15.37 -23.99
C ALA A 71 -7.72 -13.96 -23.62
N GLU A 72 -6.42 -13.84 -23.37
CA GLU A 72 -5.78 -12.59 -22.92
C GLU A 72 -6.01 -11.41 -23.87
N PRO A 73 -5.86 -11.52 -25.20
CA PRO A 73 -6.15 -10.39 -26.09
C PRO A 73 -7.60 -9.92 -26.02
N THR A 74 -8.53 -10.86 -25.83
CA THR A 74 -9.97 -10.53 -25.72
C THR A 74 -10.29 -9.87 -24.38
N LEU A 75 -9.71 -10.38 -23.29
CA LEU A 75 -9.82 -9.78 -21.96
C LEU A 75 -9.17 -8.39 -21.93
N LEU A 76 -8.01 -8.22 -22.56
CA LEU A 76 -7.37 -6.93 -22.70
C LEU A 76 -8.22 -5.93 -23.48
N ASP A 77 -8.83 -6.36 -24.58
CA ASP A 77 -9.73 -5.50 -25.35
C ASP A 77 -10.96 -5.10 -24.54
N ALA A 78 -11.56 -6.04 -23.79
CA ALA A 78 -12.68 -5.76 -22.90
C ALA A 78 -12.27 -4.79 -21.79
N ALA A 79 -11.11 -5.00 -21.12
CA ALA A 79 -10.60 -4.14 -20.07
C ALA A 79 -10.35 -2.70 -20.53
N ARG A 80 -9.96 -2.50 -21.79
CA ARG A 80 -9.65 -1.18 -22.32
C ARG A 80 -10.86 -0.44 -22.91
N HIS A 81 -11.74 -1.17 -23.54
CA HIS A 81 -12.70 -0.57 -24.46
C HIS A 81 -14.16 -0.89 -24.17
N ASP A 82 -14.46 -1.75 -23.15
CA ASP A 82 -15.85 -1.98 -22.81
C ASP A 82 -16.47 -0.68 -22.25
N PRO A 83 -17.67 -0.28 -22.71
CA PRO A 83 -18.35 0.91 -22.19
C PRO A 83 -18.74 0.78 -20.71
N ASP A 84 -18.98 -0.43 -20.24
CA ASP A 84 -19.37 -0.68 -18.85
C ASP A 84 -18.13 -0.83 -17.95
N PRO A 85 -18.02 -0.05 -16.86
CA PRO A 85 -16.86 -0.08 -15.97
C PRO A 85 -16.69 -1.43 -15.26
N GLU A 86 -17.78 -2.10 -14.85
CA GLU A 86 -17.69 -3.38 -14.17
C GLU A 86 -17.22 -4.51 -15.12
N VAL A 87 -17.56 -4.43 -16.40
CA VAL A 87 -17.01 -5.35 -17.41
C VAL A 87 -15.50 -5.14 -17.55
N ARG A 88 -15.04 -3.88 -17.57
CA ARG A 88 -13.60 -3.57 -17.61
C ARG A 88 -12.87 -4.12 -16.39
N GLU A 89 -13.39 -3.88 -15.20
CA GLU A 89 -12.80 -4.37 -13.94
C GLU A 89 -12.77 -5.89 -13.87
N GLN A 90 -13.82 -6.57 -14.27
CA GLN A 90 -13.85 -8.03 -14.33
C GLN A 90 -12.80 -8.58 -15.30
N ALA A 91 -12.63 -7.94 -16.45
CA ALA A 91 -11.59 -8.35 -17.40
C ALA A 91 -10.17 -8.23 -16.80
N VAL A 92 -9.90 -7.14 -16.06
CA VAL A 92 -8.64 -6.98 -15.32
C VAL A 92 -8.46 -8.06 -14.25
N PHE A 93 -9.52 -8.32 -13.48
CA PHE A 93 -9.49 -9.39 -12.48
C PHE A 93 -9.13 -10.74 -13.10
N TRP A 94 -9.78 -11.12 -14.19
CA TRP A 94 -9.50 -12.41 -14.83
C TRP A 94 -8.12 -12.45 -15.50
N LEU A 95 -7.61 -11.34 -16.03
CA LEU A 95 -6.21 -11.26 -16.48
C LEU A 95 -5.24 -11.55 -15.33
N SER A 96 -5.56 -11.18 -14.09
CA SER A 96 -4.72 -11.50 -12.94
C SER A 96 -4.69 -12.98 -12.59
N GLN A 97 -5.78 -13.70 -12.86
CA GLN A 97 -5.90 -15.13 -12.56
C GLN A 97 -5.23 -16.03 -13.61
N VAL A 98 -5.07 -15.55 -14.84
CA VAL A 98 -4.43 -16.33 -15.91
C VAL A 98 -2.93 -16.55 -15.66
N GLY A 99 -2.23 -15.57 -15.08
CA GLY A 99 -0.85 -15.71 -14.59
C GLY A 99 0.22 -15.92 -15.66
N THR A 100 -0.09 -15.67 -16.94
CA THR A 100 0.86 -15.80 -18.05
C THR A 100 1.66 -14.52 -18.27
N ASP A 101 2.77 -14.61 -18.97
CA ASP A 101 3.53 -13.43 -19.42
C ASP A 101 2.69 -12.49 -20.30
N ALA A 102 1.76 -13.05 -21.07
CA ALA A 102 0.83 -12.27 -21.87
C ALA A 102 -0.16 -11.48 -21.01
N SER A 103 -0.66 -12.09 -19.92
CA SER A 103 -1.55 -11.39 -18.99
C SER A 103 -0.81 -10.28 -18.22
N VAL A 104 0.45 -10.49 -17.81
CA VAL A 104 1.29 -9.43 -17.22
C VAL A 104 1.48 -8.28 -18.20
N ALA A 105 1.80 -8.58 -19.46
CA ALA A 105 1.98 -7.56 -20.49
C ALA A 105 0.66 -6.78 -20.76
N ALA A 106 -0.48 -7.47 -20.69
CA ALA A 106 -1.80 -6.85 -20.82
C ALA A 106 -2.07 -5.87 -19.66
N LEU A 107 -1.84 -6.29 -18.42
CA LEU A 107 -2.00 -5.46 -17.22
C LEU A 107 -1.05 -4.26 -17.21
N ASP A 108 0.24 -4.46 -17.53
CA ASP A 108 1.22 -3.37 -17.67
C ASP A 108 0.77 -2.37 -18.76
N SER A 109 0.23 -2.88 -19.86
CA SER A 109 -0.30 -2.03 -20.92
C SER A 109 -1.52 -1.21 -20.49
N ILE A 110 -2.40 -1.76 -19.64
CA ILE A 110 -3.51 -1.02 -19.02
C ILE A 110 -2.95 0.10 -18.15
N LEU A 111 -1.99 -0.19 -17.27
CA LEU A 111 -1.38 0.81 -16.40
C LEU A 111 -0.74 1.98 -17.17
N ARG A 112 -0.19 1.71 -18.36
CA ARG A 112 0.42 2.75 -19.20
C ARG A 112 -0.57 3.64 -19.89
N THR A 113 -1.78 3.16 -20.14
CA THR A 113 -2.73 3.83 -21.06
C THR A 113 -4.01 4.31 -20.40
N THR A 114 -4.40 3.70 -19.25
CA THR A 114 -5.65 4.09 -18.59
C THR A 114 -5.57 5.45 -17.94
N LYS A 115 -6.67 6.18 -18.02
CA LYS A 115 -6.93 7.42 -17.25
C LYS A 115 -8.00 7.20 -16.17
N ASP A 116 -8.56 6.00 -16.14
CA ASP A 116 -9.56 5.58 -15.17
C ASP A 116 -8.86 5.15 -13.88
N PRO A 117 -9.05 5.85 -12.74
CA PRO A 117 -8.36 5.55 -11.50
C PRO A 117 -8.76 4.18 -10.92
N ASP A 118 -10.03 3.78 -11.07
CA ASP A 118 -10.50 2.49 -10.56
C ASP A 118 -9.85 1.34 -11.34
N LEU A 119 -9.80 1.46 -12.67
CA LEU A 119 -9.14 0.48 -13.51
C LEU A 119 -7.63 0.41 -13.25
N MET A 120 -6.99 1.55 -12.99
CA MET A 120 -5.57 1.61 -12.61
C MET A 120 -5.34 0.88 -11.28
N GLU A 121 -6.14 1.13 -10.25
CA GLU A 121 -6.03 0.45 -8.96
C GLU A 121 -6.19 -1.06 -9.10
N LYS A 122 -7.18 -1.51 -9.86
CA LYS A 122 -7.39 -2.93 -10.14
C LYS A 122 -6.20 -3.56 -10.87
N ALA A 123 -5.60 -2.85 -11.83
CA ALA A 123 -4.43 -3.36 -12.57
C ALA A 123 -3.17 -3.42 -11.68
N VAL A 124 -2.93 -2.42 -10.82
CA VAL A 124 -1.85 -2.46 -9.82
C VAL A 124 -2.03 -3.63 -8.87
N PHE A 125 -3.24 -3.80 -8.34
CA PHE A 125 -3.58 -4.93 -7.47
C PHE A 125 -3.38 -6.27 -8.20
N ALA A 126 -3.88 -6.40 -9.41
CA ALA A 126 -3.75 -7.61 -10.22
C ALA A 126 -2.27 -8.02 -10.42
N LEU A 127 -1.40 -7.07 -10.75
CA LEU A 127 0.04 -7.32 -10.88
C LEU A 127 0.67 -7.73 -9.55
N SER A 128 0.23 -7.15 -8.44
CA SER A 128 0.75 -7.50 -7.11
C SER A 128 0.41 -8.94 -6.71
N GLN A 129 -0.77 -9.44 -7.12
CA GLN A 129 -1.21 -10.80 -6.81
C GLN A 129 -0.52 -11.87 -7.65
N GLN A 130 -0.07 -11.54 -8.86
CA GLN A 130 0.66 -12.51 -9.70
C GLN A 130 2.04 -12.85 -9.16
N GLY A 131 2.72 -11.93 -8.47
CA GLY A 131 3.99 -12.17 -7.78
C GLY A 131 5.16 -12.64 -8.66
N SER A 132 5.01 -12.65 -9.99
CA SER A 132 6.09 -13.01 -10.90
C SER A 132 7.13 -11.90 -11.00
N ASP A 133 8.38 -12.24 -11.34
CA ASP A 133 9.44 -11.24 -11.53
C ASP A 133 9.03 -10.16 -12.52
N ARG A 134 8.31 -10.54 -13.57
CA ARG A 134 7.81 -9.62 -14.59
C ARG A 134 6.74 -8.67 -14.06
N SER A 135 5.80 -9.17 -13.26
CA SER A 135 4.78 -8.32 -12.63
C SER A 135 5.39 -7.35 -11.61
N ILE A 136 6.37 -7.80 -10.84
CA ILE A 136 7.14 -6.95 -9.92
C ILE A 136 7.92 -5.88 -10.67
N GLN A 137 8.56 -6.22 -11.78
CA GLN A 137 9.25 -5.25 -12.65
C GLN A 137 8.27 -4.20 -13.22
N ALA A 138 7.08 -4.62 -13.66
CA ALA A 138 6.04 -3.69 -14.13
C ALA A 138 5.61 -2.72 -13.03
N LEU A 139 5.40 -3.20 -11.80
CA LEU A 139 5.06 -2.34 -10.65
C LEU A 139 6.19 -1.37 -10.30
N ARG A 140 7.47 -1.82 -10.33
CA ARG A 140 8.64 -0.96 -10.10
C ARG A 140 8.72 0.14 -11.16
N ALA A 141 8.60 -0.24 -12.43
CA ALA A 141 8.62 0.73 -13.53
C ALA A 141 7.47 1.75 -13.40
N TYR A 142 6.29 1.30 -12.99
CA TYR A 142 5.16 2.19 -12.79
C TYR A 142 5.38 3.16 -11.61
N ALA A 143 5.94 2.70 -10.49
CA ALA A 143 6.25 3.53 -9.32
C ALA A 143 7.27 4.66 -9.63
N GLU A 144 8.15 4.47 -10.61
CA GLU A 144 9.15 5.45 -11.04
C GLU A 144 8.60 6.51 -12.00
N ARG A 145 7.47 6.27 -12.64
CA ARG A 145 6.92 7.19 -13.66
C ARG A 145 6.47 8.51 -13.04
N SER A 146 6.77 9.60 -13.73
CA SER A 146 6.32 10.95 -13.35
C SER A 146 5.11 11.45 -14.16
N ASP A 147 4.73 10.71 -15.19
CA ASP A 147 3.65 11.04 -16.13
C ASP A 147 2.31 10.33 -15.81
N VAL A 148 2.24 9.68 -14.65
CA VAL A 148 1.05 8.99 -14.13
C VAL A 148 0.60 9.60 -12.81
N SER A 149 -0.61 9.24 -12.35
CA SER A 149 -1.18 9.75 -11.11
C SER A 149 -0.30 9.40 -9.90
N GLU A 150 -0.19 10.33 -8.97
CA GLU A 150 0.53 10.10 -7.71
C GLU A 150 -0.12 8.97 -6.91
N GLU A 151 -1.44 8.92 -6.88
CA GLU A 151 -2.21 7.86 -6.23
C GLU A 151 -1.84 6.46 -6.77
N GLY A 152 -1.74 6.30 -8.09
CA GLY A 152 -1.33 5.02 -8.68
C GLY A 152 0.09 4.61 -8.28
N ARG A 153 1.00 5.58 -8.21
CA ARG A 153 2.37 5.35 -7.74
C ARG A 153 2.38 4.95 -6.26
N GLU A 154 1.56 5.59 -5.42
CA GLU A 154 1.40 5.21 -4.01
C GLU A 154 0.92 3.77 -3.85
N LYS A 155 -0.07 3.34 -4.65
CA LYS A 155 -0.57 1.97 -4.66
C LYS A 155 0.54 0.98 -5.05
N ALA A 156 1.30 1.28 -6.11
CA ALA A 156 2.42 0.44 -6.52
C ALA A 156 3.52 0.35 -5.44
N ILE A 157 3.90 1.48 -4.82
CA ILE A 157 4.86 1.52 -3.70
C ILE A 157 4.35 0.68 -2.52
N PHE A 158 3.08 0.81 -2.18
CA PHE A 158 2.46 0.03 -1.10
C PHE A 158 2.57 -1.47 -1.37
N TRP A 159 2.14 -1.94 -2.53
CA TRP A 159 2.18 -3.36 -2.86
C TRP A 159 3.61 -3.92 -2.98
N LEU A 160 4.55 -3.14 -3.51
CA LEU A 160 5.97 -3.52 -3.50
C LEU A 160 6.50 -3.70 -2.08
N GLY A 161 6.07 -2.87 -1.13
CA GLY A 161 6.40 -3.02 0.29
C GLY A 161 5.79 -4.28 0.91
N GLN A 162 4.53 -4.61 0.56
CA GLN A 162 3.83 -5.80 1.09
C GLN A 162 4.50 -7.11 0.67
N THR A 163 5.19 -7.16 -0.46
CA THR A 163 5.94 -8.36 -0.88
C THR A 163 7.14 -8.66 0.03
N GLY A 164 7.71 -7.64 0.67
CA GLY A 164 8.78 -7.76 1.68
C GLY A 164 10.09 -8.38 1.19
N THR A 165 10.27 -8.59 -0.13
CA THR A 165 11.52 -9.16 -0.65
C THR A 165 12.69 -8.18 -0.51
N SER A 166 13.91 -8.71 -0.35
CA SER A 166 15.13 -7.89 -0.23
C SER A 166 15.31 -6.95 -1.43
N GLU A 167 14.96 -7.42 -2.62
CA GLU A 167 15.05 -6.66 -3.87
C GLU A 167 14.05 -5.50 -3.91
N ASN A 168 12.82 -5.70 -3.41
CA ASN A 168 11.81 -4.66 -3.35
C ASN A 168 12.13 -3.64 -2.26
N ILE A 169 12.65 -4.09 -1.12
CA ILE A 169 13.15 -3.21 -0.06
C ILE A 169 14.29 -2.32 -0.58
N ALA A 170 15.28 -2.92 -1.27
CA ALA A 170 16.38 -2.16 -1.88
C ALA A 170 15.89 -1.18 -2.94
N PHE A 171 14.95 -1.60 -3.78
CA PHE A 171 14.32 -0.72 -4.77
C PHE A 171 13.62 0.48 -4.12
N LEU A 172 12.78 0.24 -3.10
CA LEU A 172 12.03 1.30 -2.39
C LEU A 172 12.97 2.30 -1.71
N ARG A 173 14.05 1.83 -1.08
CA ARG A 173 15.10 2.72 -0.50
C ARG A 173 15.75 3.58 -1.58
N GLY A 174 16.10 2.99 -2.73
CA GLY A 174 16.64 3.72 -3.86
C GLY A 174 15.64 4.69 -4.49
N LEU A 175 14.37 4.30 -4.59
CA LEU A 175 13.30 5.17 -5.07
C LEU A 175 13.12 6.39 -4.17
N TYR A 176 13.15 6.22 -2.85
CA TYR A 176 13.06 7.32 -1.89
C TYR A 176 14.04 8.48 -2.20
N GLY A 177 15.29 8.15 -2.50
CA GLY A 177 16.31 9.15 -2.85
C GLY A 177 16.07 9.88 -4.18
N ARG A 178 15.28 9.30 -5.08
CA ARG A 178 14.95 9.89 -6.39
C ARG A 178 13.63 10.67 -6.39
N LEU A 179 12.77 10.45 -5.39
CA LEU A 179 11.48 11.13 -5.28
C LEU A 179 11.68 12.59 -4.85
N ARG A 180 10.90 13.49 -5.48
CA ARG A 180 10.87 14.91 -5.13
C ARG A 180 9.67 15.30 -4.27
N GLY A 181 8.53 14.59 -4.44
CA GLY A 181 7.29 14.83 -3.69
C GLY A 181 7.33 14.19 -2.30
N GLU A 182 6.86 14.94 -1.29
CA GLU A 182 6.83 14.45 0.10
C GLU A 182 5.85 13.31 0.30
N GLU A 183 4.68 13.32 -0.37
CA GLU A 183 3.66 12.30 -0.18
C GLU A 183 4.15 10.90 -0.60
N LEU A 184 4.79 10.80 -1.75
CA LEU A 184 5.40 9.54 -2.19
C LEU A 184 6.53 9.10 -1.28
N LYS A 185 7.36 10.04 -0.77
CA LYS A 185 8.38 9.73 0.24
C LYS A 185 7.75 9.17 1.52
N LYS A 186 6.67 9.77 2.02
CA LYS A 186 5.90 9.29 3.18
C LYS A 186 5.38 7.86 2.94
N LYS A 187 4.88 7.60 1.74
CA LYS A 187 4.40 6.26 1.38
C LYS A 187 5.53 5.23 1.39
N VAL A 188 6.73 5.59 0.90
CA VAL A 188 7.90 4.70 0.98
C VAL A 188 8.31 4.43 2.43
N LEU A 189 8.36 5.47 3.29
CA LEU A 189 8.64 5.29 4.72
C LEU A 189 7.67 4.31 5.37
N PHE A 190 6.36 4.51 5.13
CA PHE A 190 5.32 3.62 5.60
C PHE A 190 5.50 2.19 5.10
N SER A 191 5.70 2.01 3.78
CA SER A 191 5.82 0.68 3.18
C SER A 191 7.04 -0.09 3.70
N LEU A 192 8.17 0.58 3.95
CA LEU A 192 9.35 -0.03 4.54
C LEU A 192 9.14 -0.38 6.02
N ALA A 193 8.39 0.44 6.75
CA ALA A 193 8.05 0.17 8.15
C ALA A 193 7.19 -1.08 8.31
N GLN A 194 6.22 -1.30 7.39
CA GLN A 194 5.34 -2.47 7.43
C GLN A 194 6.08 -3.80 7.36
N THR A 195 7.31 -3.82 6.88
CA THR A 195 8.12 -5.05 6.85
C THR A 195 8.64 -5.48 8.23
N GLY A 196 8.59 -4.60 9.23
CA GLY A 196 8.99 -4.86 10.62
C GLY A 196 10.48 -5.22 10.81
N SER A 197 11.33 -5.06 9.79
CA SER A 197 12.72 -5.49 9.88
C SER A 197 13.59 -4.48 10.62
N LYS A 198 14.52 -5.00 11.48
CA LYS A 198 15.50 -4.17 12.18
C LYS A 198 16.41 -3.38 11.23
N GLU A 199 16.65 -3.89 10.05
CA GLU A 199 17.42 -3.20 9.02
C GLU A 199 16.66 -1.99 8.45
N ASN A 200 15.36 -2.14 8.23
CA ASN A 200 14.51 -1.02 7.83
C ASN A 200 14.35 0.00 8.95
N ALA A 201 14.25 -0.44 10.22
CA ALA A 201 14.24 0.46 11.37
C ALA A 201 15.51 1.36 11.42
N ARG A 202 16.69 0.78 11.19
CA ARG A 202 17.94 1.55 11.12
C ARG A 202 17.99 2.50 9.93
N TRP A 203 17.49 2.07 8.78
CA TRP A 203 17.41 2.94 7.61
C TRP A 203 16.46 4.12 7.86
N LEU A 204 15.29 3.90 8.45
CA LEU A 204 14.34 4.93 8.86
C LEU A 204 14.98 5.91 9.87
N ALA A 205 15.71 5.40 10.86
CA ALA A 205 16.48 6.24 11.79
C ALA A 205 17.55 7.07 11.06
N GLY A 206 18.15 6.53 10.01
CA GLY A 206 19.06 7.28 9.12
C GLY A 206 18.39 8.44 8.43
N VAL A 207 17.16 8.25 7.92
CA VAL A 207 16.34 9.33 7.33
C VAL A 207 16.01 10.39 8.39
N ALA A 208 15.64 9.97 9.61
CA ALA A 208 15.37 10.91 10.71
C ALA A 208 16.59 11.76 11.10
N ARG A 209 17.80 11.22 10.97
CA ARG A 209 19.07 11.93 11.22
C ARG A 209 19.47 12.87 10.09
N ASN A 210 18.98 12.67 8.88
CA ASN A 210 19.39 13.44 7.72
C ASN A 210 18.80 14.87 7.77
N GLN A 211 19.64 15.85 8.11
CA GLN A 211 19.23 17.26 8.20
C GLN A 211 18.86 17.90 6.86
N GLN A 212 19.14 17.25 5.73
CA GLN A 212 18.74 17.73 4.40
C GLN A 212 17.32 17.32 4.04
N GLU A 213 16.72 16.37 4.79
CA GLU A 213 15.33 16.00 4.60
C GLU A 213 14.38 17.00 5.25
N ALA A 214 13.19 17.14 4.69
CA ALA A 214 12.12 17.97 5.25
C ALA A 214 11.79 17.55 6.69
N PRO A 215 11.54 18.49 7.61
CA PRO A 215 11.28 18.20 9.02
C PRO A 215 10.16 17.17 9.23
N GLU A 216 9.10 17.25 8.45
CA GLU A 216 7.97 16.32 8.56
C GLU A 216 8.33 14.89 8.13
N LEU A 217 9.16 14.72 7.10
CA LEU A 217 9.67 13.39 6.70
C LEU A 217 10.58 12.82 7.78
N ARG A 218 11.41 13.63 8.42
CA ARG A 218 12.29 13.20 9.52
C ARG A 218 11.48 12.72 10.72
N LYS A 219 10.46 13.48 11.13
CA LYS A 219 9.55 13.10 12.23
C LYS A 219 8.82 11.80 11.92
N GLN A 220 8.30 11.67 10.70
CA GLN A 220 7.59 10.48 10.28
C GLN A 220 8.52 9.25 10.21
N ALA A 221 9.74 9.42 9.71
CA ALA A 221 10.73 8.36 9.71
C ALA A 221 11.08 7.91 11.14
N LEU A 222 11.21 8.85 12.10
CA LEU A 222 11.42 8.54 13.50
C LEU A 222 10.27 7.75 14.10
N PHE A 223 9.02 8.17 13.83
CA PHE A 223 7.82 7.48 14.28
C PHE A 223 7.79 6.03 13.75
N TRP A 224 8.06 5.84 12.48
CA TRP A 224 8.08 4.49 11.90
C TRP A 224 9.26 3.64 12.38
N ALA A 225 10.41 4.24 12.66
CA ALA A 225 11.55 3.52 13.23
C ALA A 225 11.24 2.98 14.64
N GLU A 226 10.44 3.71 15.42
CA GLU A 226 9.95 3.27 16.72
C GLU A 226 9.05 2.06 16.61
N GLN A 227 8.09 2.08 15.67
CA GLN A 227 7.17 0.96 15.42
C GLN A 227 7.87 -0.32 14.94
N CYS A 228 9.08 -0.21 14.40
CA CYS A 228 9.90 -1.33 13.94
C CYS A 228 10.88 -1.87 15.00
N ASP A 229 10.66 -1.59 16.28
CA ASP A 229 11.47 -2.08 17.41
C ASP A 229 12.97 -1.70 17.31
N LEU A 230 13.26 -0.46 16.92
CA LEU A 230 14.62 0.06 16.97
C LEU A 230 15.10 0.14 18.42
N PRO A 231 16.33 -0.25 18.78
CA PRO A 231 16.82 -0.18 20.15
C PRO A 231 16.78 1.24 20.75
N THR A 232 16.45 1.33 22.03
CA THR A 232 16.37 2.63 22.76
C THR A 232 17.66 3.43 22.68
N SER A 233 18.83 2.76 22.65
CA SER A 233 20.12 3.41 22.47
C SER A 233 20.26 4.20 21.16
N GLU A 234 19.57 3.79 20.10
CA GLU A 234 19.56 4.49 18.82
C GLU A 234 18.79 5.83 18.90
N PHE A 235 17.68 5.86 19.66
CA PHE A 235 16.94 7.10 19.93
C PHE A 235 17.72 8.04 20.84
N ALA A 236 18.36 7.51 21.87
CA ALA A 236 19.23 8.30 22.74
C ALA A 236 20.39 8.94 21.95
N SER A 237 21.00 8.20 21.02
CA SER A 237 22.02 8.71 20.11
C SER A 237 21.47 9.78 19.15
N LEU A 238 20.25 9.59 18.63
CA LEU A 238 19.60 10.57 17.76
C LEU A 238 19.37 11.90 18.49
N TYR A 239 18.93 11.86 19.75
CA TYR A 239 18.77 13.05 20.57
C TYR A 239 20.06 13.90 20.65
N GLY A 240 21.17 13.24 20.91
CA GLY A 240 22.49 13.91 21.00
C GLY A 240 23.03 14.43 19.67
N SER A 241 22.61 13.82 18.55
CA SER A 241 23.11 14.18 17.20
C SER A 241 22.30 15.26 16.47
N THR A 242 21.13 15.66 16.98
CA THR A 242 20.29 16.68 16.35
C THR A 242 20.25 17.96 17.16
N ALA A 243 20.42 19.12 16.49
CA ALA A 243 20.18 20.43 17.06
C ALA A 243 18.72 20.91 16.91
N ASP A 244 17.93 20.19 16.10
CA ASP A 244 16.52 20.51 15.82
C ASP A 244 15.66 20.21 17.06
N ARG A 245 15.14 21.28 17.66
CA ARG A 245 14.31 21.19 18.87
C ARG A 245 13.08 20.31 18.66
N ALA A 246 12.39 20.44 17.52
CA ALA A 246 11.19 19.66 17.25
C ALA A 246 11.52 18.17 17.15
N MET A 247 12.66 17.80 16.58
CA MET A 247 13.14 16.42 16.57
C MET A 247 13.51 15.92 17.98
N ARG A 248 14.17 16.76 18.81
CA ARG A 248 14.45 16.41 20.21
C ARG A 248 13.17 16.17 21.01
N GLU A 249 12.15 17.03 20.83
CA GLU A 249 10.83 16.84 21.43
C GLU A 249 10.19 15.50 21.02
N GLN A 250 10.28 15.15 19.74
CA GLN A 250 9.77 13.87 19.25
C GLN A 250 10.54 12.68 19.83
N VAL A 251 11.87 12.80 19.98
CA VAL A 251 12.67 11.74 20.62
C VAL A 251 12.30 11.58 22.10
N ILE A 252 12.09 12.69 22.84
CA ILE A 252 11.61 12.64 24.24
C ILE A 252 10.28 11.87 24.30
N PHE A 253 9.35 12.15 23.39
CA PHE A 253 8.08 11.43 23.31
C PHE A 253 8.29 9.93 23.04
N VAL A 254 9.11 9.57 22.05
CA VAL A 254 9.42 8.16 21.74
C VAL A 254 10.05 7.45 22.96
N LEU A 255 10.99 8.08 23.64
CA LEU A 255 11.60 7.52 24.86
C LEU A 255 10.57 7.29 25.96
N SER A 256 9.60 8.19 26.11
CA SER A 256 8.55 8.05 27.14
C SER A 256 7.62 6.84 26.90
N GLN A 257 7.45 6.43 25.63
CA GLN A 257 6.60 5.28 25.26
C GLN A 257 7.32 3.93 25.45
N ARG A 258 8.65 3.93 25.57
CA ARG A 258 9.46 2.70 25.69
C ARG A 258 9.36 2.03 27.06
N GLY A 259 9.31 2.81 28.12
CA GLY A 259 9.20 2.30 29.50
C GLY A 259 10.40 1.45 29.98
N ASP A 260 11.46 1.33 29.18
CA ASP A 260 12.66 0.60 29.59
C ASP A 260 13.65 1.48 30.37
N LYS A 261 14.58 0.84 31.08
CA LYS A 261 15.58 1.54 31.92
C LYS A 261 16.42 2.52 31.10
N ALA A 262 16.80 2.18 29.88
CA ALA A 262 17.66 3.03 29.04
C ALA A 262 16.93 4.30 28.61
N ALA A 263 15.62 4.19 28.35
CA ALA A 263 14.77 5.35 28.07
C ALA A 263 14.63 6.27 29.29
N ALA A 264 14.37 5.69 30.47
CA ALA A 264 14.29 6.45 31.71
C ALA A 264 15.64 7.15 32.01
N ASP A 265 16.77 6.45 31.90
CA ASP A 265 18.09 7.02 32.10
C ASP A 265 18.36 8.21 31.19
N LYS A 266 17.97 8.13 29.91
CA LYS A 266 18.13 9.25 28.97
C LYS A 266 17.18 10.41 29.28
N LEU A 267 15.94 10.14 29.67
CA LEU A 267 15.00 11.19 30.10
C LEU A 267 15.49 11.90 31.38
N PHE A 268 16.07 11.18 32.33
CA PHE A 268 16.71 11.79 33.52
C PHE A 268 17.90 12.70 33.14
N GLU A 269 18.77 12.24 32.22
CA GLU A 269 19.86 13.06 31.70
C GLU A 269 19.33 14.36 31.09
N ILE A 270 18.32 14.27 30.23
CA ILE A 270 17.70 15.44 29.59
C ILE A 270 17.10 16.39 30.62
N ALA A 271 16.35 15.86 31.58
CA ALA A 271 15.67 16.63 32.62
C ALA A 271 16.67 17.43 33.49
N LYS A 272 17.82 16.86 33.79
CA LYS A 272 18.86 17.47 34.64
C LYS A 272 19.74 18.45 33.89
N SER A 273 20.12 18.19 32.65
CA SER A 273 21.27 18.83 32.03
C SER A 273 21.05 19.42 30.62
N ASP A 274 19.88 19.24 29.99
CA ASP A 274 19.67 19.81 28.66
C ASP A 274 19.71 21.37 28.75
N PRO A 275 20.42 22.06 27.84
CA PRO A 275 20.47 23.52 27.81
C PRO A 275 19.09 24.17 27.54
N ASP A 276 18.20 23.50 26.81
CA ASP A 276 16.85 23.99 26.52
C ASP A 276 15.89 23.68 27.68
N LYS A 277 15.45 24.75 28.37
CA LYS A 277 14.54 24.69 29.52
C LYS A 277 13.21 23.98 29.21
N GLU A 278 12.72 24.14 27.99
CA GLU A 278 11.43 23.52 27.60
C GLU A 278 11.61 22.03 27.34
N LEU A 279 12.73 21.58 26.80
CA LEU A 279 13.05 20.16 26.67
C LEU A 279 13.21 19.51 28.04
N ARG A 280 13.86 20.20 29.02
CA ARG A 280 13.88 19.72 30.41
C ARG A 280 12.50 19.53 30.99
N LYS A 281 11.60 20.54 30.83
CA LYS A 281 10.22 20.45 31.30
C LYS A 281 9.46 19.30 30.67
N LYS A 282 9.62 19.06 29.35
CA LYS A 282 8.98 17.92 28.66
C LYS A 282 9.49 16.59 29.19
N ALA A 283 10.81 16.46 29.42
CA ALA A 283 11.37 15.25 29.98
C ALA A 283 10.81 14.98 31.40
N LEU A 284 10.75 16.03 32.26
CA LEU A 284 10.13 15.93 33.60
C LEU A 284 8.68 15.53 33.55
N PHE A 285 7.89 16.11 32.62
CA PHE A 285 6.48 15.75 32.44
C PHE A 285 6.33 14.25 32.15
N TRP A 286 7.12 13.72 31.20
CA TRP A 286 7.04 12.32 30.83
C TRP A 286 7.60 11.39 31.90
N LEU A 287 8.67 11.78 32.62
CA LEU A 287 9.16 11.03 33.77
C LEU A 287 8.08 10.86 34.83
N GLY A 288 7.30 11.92 35.11
CA GLY A 288 6.18 11.86 36.06
C GLY A 288 5.05 10.91 35.64
N GLN A 289 5.00 10.46 34.40
CA GLN A 289 4.04 9.46 33.90
C GLN A 289 4.62 8.03 33.88
N MET A 290 5.94 7.88 34.12
CA MET A 290 6.60 6.57 34.12
C MET A 290 6.53 5.93 35.51
N ASP A 291 6.35 4.62 35.53
CA ASP A 291 6.43 3.81 36.76
C ASP A 291 7.91 3.40 37.02
N ASP A 292 8.76 4.40 37.29
CA ASP A 292 10.17 4.19 37.67
C ASP A 292 10.40 4.72 39.08
N PRO A 293 10.85 3.88 40.02
CA PRO A 293 11.00 4.29 41.44
C PRO A 293 12.01 5.44 41.65
N ARG A 294 12.91 5.69 40.72
CA ARG A 294 13.89 6.76 40.77
C ARG A 294 13.33 8.15 40.47
N VAL A 295 12.11 8.22 39.90
CA VAL A 295 11.48 9.49 39.50
C VAL A 295 11.32 10.42 40.71
N ALA A 296 10.83 9.90 41.83
CA ALA A 296 10.62 10.70 43.04
C ALA A 296 11.92 11.33 43.55
N GLU A 297 13.02 10.57 43.60
CA GLU A 297 14.34 11.05 44.02
C GLU A 297 14.86 12.15 43.08
N VAL A 298 14.77 11.98 41.77
CA VAL A 298 15.20 12.95 40.78
C VAL A 298 14.39 14.25 40.84
N LEU A 299 13.05 14.14 41.03
CA LEU A 299 12.19 15.30 41.19
C LEU A 299 12.54 16.09 42.47
N GLN A 300 12.84 15.39 43.56
CA GLN A 300 13.28 16.02 44.80
C GLN A 300 14.61 16.77 44.61
N ASP A 301 15.60 16.11 44.01
CA ASP A 301 16.93 16.70 43.70
C ASP A 301 16.80 18.01 42.88
N ILE A 302 15.89 18.03 41.89
CA ILE A 302 15.63 19.21 41.04
C ILE A 302 14.92 20.35 41.84
N LEU A 303 14.09 20.01 42.82
CA LEU A 303 13.36 21.00 43.63
C LEU A 303 14.26 21.64 44.72
N GLU A 304 15.29 20.92 45.15
CA GLU A 304 16.22 21.38 46.21
C GLU A 304 17.39 22.24 45.65
N HIS A 305 17.66 22.14 44.33
CA HIS A 305 18.77 22.85 43.66
C HIS A 305 18.28 23.67 42.45
#